data_28d0918ac40c555e4e15a5258932c078
#
_entry.id   28d0918ac40c555e4e15a5258932c078
#
_cell.length_a   1.000
_cell.length_b   1.000
_cell.length_c   1.000
_cell.angle_alpha   90.00
_cell.angle_beta   90.00
_cell.angle_gamma   90.00
#
_symmetry.space_group_name_H-M   'P 1'
#
loop_
_entity.id
_entity.type
_entity.pdbx_description
1 polymer ?
#
loop_
_entity_poly.entity_id
_entity_poly.type
_entity_poly.pdbx_seq_one_letter_code
_entity_poly.pdbx_strand_id
1 'polypeptide(L)'
;MSSLLSNIASGLEAPIGREFFDLVKAIGESKSKQEEDRIITEEIMYLKKILPSNGHSAKKLKELVVRSLYVEMLGQDGSFAYMRIVELCASNNIAYKKAGYLAASLTLHPGHEFRLMLVNRIQQDMKSTNMIESTTALSGVCRLVTEDMVPAVIGDVIKLLNHDMDPVRKKAVSALHRLYQLDKDSVADHYDKIRRVICDKDPAVMGAALGLILDLAKDDVSLWKDLVPSLVSILKQIIEHRLSKDFDYHRIPAPWLQMNLLRLLAVLGRGDQTCSEDMYEVLAEVMKRADTGINVGYAIVYEAVNTVTCIYPNT
;
A
#
# COMPACT_ATOMS: atom_id res chain seq x y z
N MET A 1 12.26 -22.63 -12.28
CA MET A 1 10.91 -22.60 -11.67
C MET A 1 10.84 -23.26 -10.29
N SER A 2 11.47 -24.41 -10.07
CA SER A 2 11.44 -25.14 -8.76
C SER A 2 12.05 -24.36 -7.59
N SER A 3 13.11 -23.57 -7.77
CA SER A 3 13.75 -22.77 -6.73
C SER A 3 12.94 -21.51 -6.31
N LEU A 4 12.17 -20.93 -7.22
CA LEU A 4 11.27 -19.82 -6.93
C LEU A 4 10.07 -20.28 -6.10
N LEU A 5 9.52 -21.45 -6.40
CA LEU A 5 8.41 -22.04 -5.63
C LEU A 5 8.84 -22.46 -4.22
N SER A 6 10.09 -22.95 -4.04
CA SER A 6 10.60 -23.26 -2.70
C SER A 6 10.84 -22.03 -1.82
N ASN A 7 11.26 -20.91 -2.42
CA ASN A 7 11.48 -19.64 -1.70
C ASN A 7 10.17 -18.94 -1.34
N ILE A 8 9.12 -19.09 -2.15
CA ILE A 8 7.77 -18.60 -1.81
C ILE A 8 7.17 -19.42 -0.67
N ALA A 9 7.42 -20.73 -0.64
CA ALA A 9 6.93 -21.62 0.42
C ALA A 9 7.60 -21.38 1.79
N SER A 10 8.86 -20.92 1.82
CA SER A 10 9.60 -20.66 3.07
C SER A 10 9.26 -19.32 3.72
N GLY A 11 8.63 -18.39 2.99
CA GLY A 11 8.23 -17.07 3.49
C GLY A 11 6.79 -16.98 4.00
N LEU A 12 5.97 -18.01 3.81
CA LEU A 12 4.59 -18.06 4.27
C LEU A 12 4.52 -18.83 5.59
N GLU A 13 4.18 -18.15 6.69
CA GLU A 13 4.05 -18.70 8.06
C GLU A 13 3.04 -19.86 8.21
N ALA A 14 2.34 -20.28 7.14
CA ALA A 14 1.57 -21.49 7.08
C ALA A 14 1.72 -22.10 5.68
N PRO A 15 2.27 -23.32 5.54
CA PRO A 15 2.50 -23.92 4.24
C PRO A 15 1.19 -23.98 3.45
N ILE A 16 1.27 -23.57 2.18
CA ILE A 16 0.22 -23.81 1.21
C ILE A 16 0.07 -25.33 1.09
N GLY A 17 -1.17 -25.84 1.08
CA GLY A 17 -1.43 -27.27 1.09
C GLY A 17 -0.79 -27.98 -0.09
N ARG A 18 -0.39 -29.23 0.10
CA ARG A 18 0.20 -30.08 -0.95
C ARG A 18 -0.67 -30.13 -2.19
N GLU A 19 -1.99 -30.21 -1.99
CA GLU A 19 -2.97 -30.27 -3.11
C GLU A 19 -2.90 -29.06 -4.05
N PHE A 20 -2.54 -27.86 -3.54
CA PHE A 20 -2.32 -26.67 -4.38
C PHE A 20 -1.06 -26.84 -5.26
N PHE A 21 0.04 -27.31 -4.68
CA PHE A 21 1.27 -27.53 -5.44
C PHE A 21 1.10 -28.63 -6.50
N ASP A 22 0.37 -29.68 -6.17
CA ASP A 22 0.06 -30.76 -7.09
C ASP A 22 -0.79 -30.26 -8.28
N LEU A 23 -1.77 -29.37 -8.02
CA LEU A 23 -2.56 -28.70 -9.06
C LEU A 23 -1.69 -27.82 -9.98
N VAL A 24 -0.86 -26.94 -9.39
CA VAL A 24 0.03 -26.05 -10.17
C VAL A 24 1.01 -26.86 -10.99
N LYS A 25 1.53 -27.98 -10.45
CA LYS A 25 2.43 -28.89 -11.15
C LYS A 25 1.72 -29.59 -12.31
N ALA A 26 0.53 -30.14 -12.08
CA ALA A 26 -0.24 -30.84 -13.11
C ALA A 26 -0.56 -29.90 -14.30
N ILE A 27 -0.95 -28.65 -14.02
CA ILE A 27 -1.20 -27.64 -15.06
C ILE A 27 0.11 -27.29 -15.80
N GLY A 28 1.23 -27.10 -15.09
CA GLY A 28 2.52 -26.76 -15.69
C GLY A 28 3.18 -27.91 -16.49
N GLU A 29 2.82 -29.15 -16.23
CA GLU A 29 3.29 -30.36 -16.95
C GLU A 29 2.33 -30.80 -18.08
N SER A 30 1.16 -30.15 -18.23
CA SER A 30 0.21 -30.44 -19.29
C SER A 30 0.84 -30.27 -20.68
N LYS A 31 0.57 -31.21 -21.57
CA LYS A 31 1.17 -31.25 -22.93
C LYS A 31 0.30 -30.60 -24.00
N SER A 32 -0.95 -30.27 -23.66
CA SER A 32 -1.88 -29.64 -24.57
C SER A 32 -2.87 -28.74 -23.82
N LYS A 33 -3.43 -27.76 -24.52
CA LYS A 33 -4.48 -26.90 -23.97
C LYS A 33 -5.72 -27.72 -23.54
N GLN A 34 -6.05 -28.78 -24.26
CA GLN A 34 -7.17 -29.65 -23.89
C GLN A 34 -6.93 -30.38 -22.56
N GLU A 35 -5.70 -30.82 -22.31
CA GLU A 35 -5.33 -31.47 -21.05
C GLU A 35 -5.37 -30.46 -19.89
N GLU A 36 -4.85 -29.23 -20.08
CA GLU A 36 -4.92 -28.14 -19.14
C GLU A 36 -6.38 -27.82 -18.77
N ASP A 37 -7.23 -27.60 -19.78
CA ASP A 37 -8.65 -27.29 -19.58
C ASP A 37 -9.39 -28.40 -18.83
N ARG A 38 -9.03 -29.68 -19.08
CA ARG A 38 -9.59 -30.83 -18.35
C ARG A 38 -9.21 -30.79 -16.88
N ILE A 39 -7.92 -30.55 -16.54
CA ILE A 39 -7.43 -30.45 -15.16
C ILE A 39 -8.15 -29.35 -14.44
N ILE A 40 -8.26 -28.16 -15.06
CA ILE A 40 -8.94 -27.00 -14.45
C ILE A 40 -10.43 -27.29 -14.24
N THR A 41 -11.08 -27.94 -15.19
CA THR A 41 -12.52 -28.28 -15.09
C THR A 41 -12.78 -29.28 -13.96
N GLU A 42 -11.93 -30.30 -13.82
CA GLU A 42 -12.00 -31.27 -12.72
C GLU A 42 -11.83 -30.59 -11.37
N GLU A 43 -10.89 -29.65 -11.28
CA GLU A 43 -10.66 -28.85 -10.07
C GLU A 43 -11.88 -27.98 -9.71
N ILE A 44 -12.46 -27.28 -10.69
CA ILE A 44 -13.68 -26.47 -10.49
C ILE A 44 -14.84 -27.33 -9.98
N MET A 45 -15.04 -28.50 -10.57
CA MET A 45 -16.10 -29.44 -10.12
C MET A 45 -15.87 -29.91 -8.68
N TYR A 46 -14.62 -30.20 -8.33
CA TYR A 46 -14.25 -30.57 -6.96
C TYR A 46 -14.51 -29.42 -5.97
N LEU A 47 -14.06 -28.20 -6.31
CA LEU A 47 -14.23 -27.01 -5.45
C LEU A 47 -15.72 -26.67 -5.28
N LYS A 48 -16.53 -26.69 -6.34
CA LYS A 48 -17.98 -26.43 -6.29
C LYS A 48 -18.72 -27.46 -5.42
N LYS A 49 -18.22 -28.70 -5.35
CA LYS A 49 -18.80 -29.76 -4.52
C LYS A 49 -18.46 -29.59 -3.04
N ILE A 50 -17.21 -29.16 -2.73
CA ILE A 50 -16.71 -29.17 -1.35
C ILE A 50 -16.96 -27.84 -0.64
N LEU A 51 -16.78 -26.69 -1.29
CA LEU A 51 -16.93 -25.36 -0.66
C LEU A 51 -18.29 -25.11 0.00
N PRO A 52 -19.44 -25.56 -0.53
CA PRO A 52 -20.72 -25.35 0.12
C PRO A 52 -20.87 -26.10 1.45
N SER A 53 -20.08 -27.14 1.70
CA SER A 53 -20.15 -27.90 2.94
C SER A 53 -19.80 -27.05 4.14
N ASN A 54 -20.58 -27.14 5.21
CA ASN A 54 -20.31 -26.47 6.48
C ASN A 54 -19.32 -27.30 7.32
N GLY A 55 -18.54 -26.62 8.19
CA GLY A 55 -17.66 -27.29 9.14
C GLY A 55 -16.21 -27.49 8.68
N HIS A 56 -15.80 -26.82 7.61
CA HIS A 56 -14.37 -26.80 7.26
C HIS A 56 -13.55 -26.13 8.38
N SER A 57 -12.42 -26.74 8.73
CA SER A 57 -11.42 -26.02 9.54
C SER A 57 -10.94 -24.78 8.80
N ALA A 58 -10.60 -23.71 9.52
CA ALA A 58 -10.10 -22.47 8.90
C ALA A 58 -8.87 -22.73 8.01
N LYS A 59 -8.04 -23.72 8.36
CA LYS A 59 -6.89 -24.17 7.55
C LYS A 59 -7.36 -24.74 6.20
N LYS A 60 -8.35 -25.62 6.20
CA LYS A 60 -8.87 -26.23 4.96
C LYS A 60 -9.60 -25.19 4.12
N LEU A 61 -10.38 -24.30 4.77
CA LEU A 61 -11.07 -23.20 4.09
C LEU A 61 -10.05 -22.28 3.37
N LYS A 62 -8.94 -21.88 4.05
CA LYS A 62 -7.85 -21.11 3.40
C LYS A 62 -7.32 -21.82 2.17
N GLU A 63 -7.06 -23.11 2.26
CA GLU A 63 -6.54 -23.89 1.13
C GLU A 63 -7.51 -23.91 -0.05
N LEU A 64 -8.79 -24.16 0.20
CA LEU A 64 -9.83 -24.17 -0.83
C LEU A 64 -9.99 -22.78 -1.48
N VAL A 65 -9.96 -21.70 -0.67
CA VAL A 65 -10.01 -20.32 -1.17
C VAL A 65 -8.80 -20.00 -2.05
N VAL A 66 -7.58 -20.42 -1.66
CA VAL A 66 -6.38 -20.19 -2.47
C VAL A 66 -6.47 -20.92 -3.82
N ARG A 67 -7.00 -22.15 -3.83
CA ARG A 67 -7.21 -22.92 -5.07
C ARG A 67 -8.27 -22.27 -5.96
N SER A 68 -9.37 -21.78 -5.38
CA SER A 68 -10.41 -21.06 -6.12
C SER A 68 -9.88 -19.76 -6.72
N LEU A 69 -9.07 -18.99 -5.95
CA LEU A 69 -8.39 -17.81 -6.45
C LEU A 69 -7.47 -18.12 -7.64
N TYR A 70 -6.72 -19.20 -7.55
CA TYR A 70 -5.85 -19.63 -8.64
C TYR A 70 -6.63 -19.96 -9.92
N VAL A 71 -7.75 -20.67 -9.79
CA VAL A 71 -8.68 -20.96 -10.89
C VAL A 71 -9.19 -19.66 -11.54
N GLU A 72 -9.57 -18.65 -10.73
CA GLU A 72 -10.01 -17.36 -11.24
C GLU A 72 -8.88 -16.58 -11.94
N MET A 73 -7.65 -16.63 -11.41
CA MET A 73 -6.47 -16.05 -12.05
C MET A 73 -6.13 -16.71 -13.40
N LEU A 74 -6.55 -17.95 -13.62
CA LEU A 74 -6.45 -18.65 -14.92
C LEU A 74 -7.59 -18.25 -15.88
N GLY A 75 -8.45 -17.32 -15.51
CA GLY A 75 -9.53 -16.79 -16.34
C GLY A 75 -10.84 -17.60 -16.29
N GLN A 76 -10.99 -18.47 -15.31
CA GLN A 76 -12.22 -19.23 -15.08
C GLN A 76 -13.11 -18.59 -14.02
N ASP A 77 -14.40 -18.92 -14.01
CA ASP A 77 -15.34 -18.43 -13.01
C ASP A 77 -15.07 -19.01 -11.61
N GLY A 78 -14.63 -18.16 -10.68
CA GLY A 78 -14.38 -18.45 -9.27
C GLY A 78 -15.46 -17.96 -8.31
N SER A 79 -16.56 -17.37 -8.81
CA SER A 79 -17.60 -16.68 -8.02
C SER A 79 -18.24 -17.56 -6.95
N PHE A 80 -18.28 -18.86 -7.14
CA PHE A 80 -18.79 -19.83 -6.15
C PHE A 80 -18.03 -19.82 -4.81
N ALA A 81 -16.81 -19.23 -4.79
CA ALA A 81 -16.00 -19.13 -3.57
C ALA A 81 -16.18 -17.80 -2.81
N TYR A 82 -16.83 -16.79 -3.36
CA TYR A 82 -16.83 -15.43 -2.82
C TYR A 82 -17.40 -15.35 -1.39
N MET A 83 -18.47 -16.07 -1.07
CA MET A 83 -19.01 -16.13 0.29
C MET A 83 -17.98 -16.73 1.27
N ARG A 84 -17.23 -17.74 0.84
CA ARG A 84 -16.19 -18.38 1.66
C ARG A 84 -14.95 -17.48 1.85
N ILE A 85 -14.66 -16.61 0.88
CA ILE A 85 -13.64 -15.55 1.01
C ILE A 85 -14.06 -14.55 2.10
N VAL A 86 -15.32 -14.10 2.12
CA VAL A 86 -15.86 -13.22 3.16
C VAL A 86 -15.78 -13.88 4.54
N GLU A 87 -16.14 -15.15 4.65
CA GLU A 87 -16.02 -15.95 5.87
C GLU A 87 -14.55 -16.02 6.36
N LEU A 88 -13.62 -16.23 5.45
CA LEU A 88 -12.18 -16.30 5.79
C LEU A 88 -11.66 -14.94 6.33
N CYS A 89 -12.17 -13.80 5.85
CA CYS A 89 -11.85 -12.47 6.39
C CYS A 89 -12.24 -12.34 7.87
N ALA A 90 -13.23 -13.09 8.34
CA ALA A 90 -13.67 -13.11 9.74
C ALA A 90 -12.87 -14.07 10.63
N SER A 91 -11.87 -14.76 10.10
CA SER A 91 -11.05 -15.71 10.87
C SER A 91 -10.34 -15.05 12.06
N ASN A 92 -10.26 -15.74 13.20
CA ASN A 92 -9.46 -15.32 14.34
C ASN A 92 -7.96 -15.51 14.12
N ASN A 93 -7.57 -16.35 13.17
CA ASN A 93 -6.17 -16.53 12.80
C ASN A 93 -5.77 -15.46 11.78
N ILE A 94 -4.79 -14.64 12.12
CA ILE A 94 -4.34 -13.50 11.33
C ILE A 94 -3.82 -13.93 9.94
N ALA A 95 -3.12 -15.06 9.84
CA ALA A 95 -2.61 -15.56 8.56
C ALA A 95 -3.76 -15.94 7.60
N TYR A 96 -4.83 -16.51 8.13
CA TYR A 96 -6.02 -16.86 7.35
C TYR A 96 -6.83 -15.61 6.99
N LYS A 97 -6.98 -14.69 7.94
CA LYS A 97 -7.61 -13.39 7.71
C LYS A 97 -6.91 -12.61 6.58
N LYS A 98 -5.57 -12.54 6.60
CA LYS A 98 -4.78 -11.92 5.52
C LYS A 98 -5.05 -12.56 4.17
N ALA A 99 -5.13 -13.89 4.12
CA ALA A 99 -5.47 -14.60 2.88
C ALA A 99 -6.88 -14.26 2.41
N GLY A 100 -7.86 -14.13 3.31
CA GLY A 100 -9.21 -13.68 3.02
C GLY A 100 -9.25 -12.28 2.42
N TYR A 101 -8.63 -11.30 3.06
CA TYR A 101 -8.54 -9.92 2.55
C TYR A 101 -7.84 -9.84 1.19
N LEU A 102 -6.76 -10.61 1.01
CA LEU A 102 -6.07 -10.66 -0.27
C LEU A 102 -6.98 -11.24 -1.36
N ALA A 103 -7.61 -12.39 -1.09
CA ALA A 103 -8.54 -13.01 -2.03
C ALA A 103 -9.69 -12.06 -2.39
N ALA A 104 -10.35 -11.47 -1.38
CA ALA A 104 -11.42 -10.49 -1.60
C ALA A 104 -10.98 -9.32 -2.48
N SER A 105 -9.73 -8.82 -2.29
CA SER A 105 -9.21 -7.71 -3.08
C SER A 105 -8.89 -8.05 -4.54
N LEU A 106 -8.71 -9.32 -4.85
CA LEU A 106 -8.39 -9.81 -6.18
C LEU A 106 -9.64 -10.27 -6.95
N THR A 107 -10.66 -10.74 -6.24
CA THR A 107 -11.85 -11.36 -6.86
C THR A 107 -13.09 -10.47 -6.85
N LEU A 108 -13.31 -9.70 -5.78
CA LEU A 108 -14.49 -8.85 -5.69
C LEU A 108 -14.27 -7.54 -6.46
N HIS A 109 -14.92 -7.38 -7.61
CA HIS A 109 -14.89 -6.11 -8.36
C HIS A 109 -15.53 -4.95 -7.56
N PRO A 110 -15.24 -3.67 -7.88
CA PRO A 110 -15.69 -2.52 -7.08
C PRO A 110 -17.20 -2.46 -6.80
N GLY A 111 -18.05 -2.85 -7.75
CA GLY A 111 -19.51 -2.88 -7.58
C GLY A 111 -20.08 -4.15 -6.93
N HIS A 112 -19.23 -5.04 -6.42
CA HIS A 112 -19.73 -6.30 -5.84
C HIS A 112 -20.29 -6.09 -4.42
N GLU A 113 -21.53 -6.50 -4.18
CA GLU A 113 -22.26 -6.32 -2.91
C GLU A 113 -21.50 -6.88 -1.68
N PHE A 114 -20.72 -7.93 -1.84
CA PHE A 114 -19.95 -8.53 -0.74
C PHE A 114 -18.88 -7.61 -0.18
N ARG A 115 -18.46 -6.57 -0.91
CA ARG A 115 -17.57 -5.52 -0.35
C ARG A 115 -18.24 -4.79 0.80
N LEU A 116 -19.54 -4.49 0.70
CA LEU A 116 -20.32 -3.86 1.78
C LEU A 116 -20.31 -4.72 3.05
N MET A 117 -20.42 -6.04 2.89
CA MET A 117 -20.37 -6.97 4.04
C MET A 117 -19.02 -6.90 4.78
N LEU A 118 -17.92 -6.56 4.08
CA LEU A 118 -16.59 -6.45 4.67
C LEU A 118 -16.37 -5.16 5.45
N VAL A 119 -17.14 -4.09 5.23
CA VAL A 119 -16.95 -2.79 5.89
C VAL A 119 -16.97 -2.94 7.41
N ASN A 120 -17.99 -3.59 7.97
CA ASN A 120 -18.08 -3.80 9.42
C ASN A 120 -16.89 -4.61 9.96
N ARG A 121 -16.43 -5.62 9.21
CA ARG A 121 -15.26 -6.41 9.59
C ARG A 121 -13.99 -5.57 9.58
N ILE A 122 -13.77 -4.77 8.55
CA ILE A 122 -12.66 -3.82 8.45
C ILE A 122 -12.64 -2.86 9.65
N GLN A 123 -13.80 -2.28 10.00
CA GLN A 123 -13.92 -1.40 11.16
C GLN A 123 -13.57 -2.09 12.49
N GLN A 124 -14.03 -3.34 12.68
CA GLN A 124 -13.69 -4.12 13.88
C GLN A 124 -12.19 -4.41 13.95
N ASP A 125 -11.59 -4.83 12.84
CA ASP A 125 -10.17 -5.17 12.76
C ASP A 125 -9.27 -3.94 12.90
N MET A 126 -9.70 -2.75 12.44
CA MET A 126 -8.98 -1.48 12.69
C MET A 126 -8.91 -1.12 14.18
N LYS A 127 -9.90 -1.52 14.99
CA LYS A 127 -9.97 -1.28 16.45
C LYS A 127 -9.24 -2.34 17.27
N SER A 128 -8.65 -3.33 16.62
CA SER A 128 -7.90 -4.39 17.30
C SER A 128 -6.64 -3.85 17.99
N THR A 129 -6.34 -4.39 19.17
CA THR A 129 -5.07 -4.12 19.87
C THR A 129 -3.88 -4.81 19.21
N ASN A 130 -4.12 -5.75 18.29
CA ASN A 130 -3.07 -6.41 17.53
C ASN A 130 -2.67 -5.58 16.31
N MET A 131 -1.43 -5.06 16.33
CA MET A 131 -0.84 -4.26 15.24
C MET A 131 -0.97 -4.93 13.86
N ILE A 132 -0.77 -6.25 13.78
CA ILE A 132 -0.81 -6.97 12.50
C ILE A 132 -2.25 -7.01 11.96
N GLU A 133 -3.23 -7.15 12.84
CA GLU A 133 -4.65 -7.12 12.47
C GLU A 133 -5.07 -5.74 11.98
N SER A 134 -4.75 -4.69 12.74
CA SER A 134 -5.04 -3.31 12.35
C SER A 134 -4.37 -2.91 11.03
N THR A 135 -3.09 -3.26 10.82
CA THR A 135 -2.41 -2.99 9.54
C THR A 135 -2.96 -3.81 8.38
N THR A 136 -3.49 -5.01 8.64
CA THR A 136 -4.17 -5.84 7.64
C THR A 136 -5.50 -5.19 7.24
N ALA A 137 -6.29 -4.70 8.21
CA ALA A 137 -7.53 -3.98 7.96
C ALA A 137 -7.29 -2.69 7.15
N LEU A 138 -6.29 -1.89 7.52
CA LEU A 138 -5.90 -0.69 6.76
C LEU A 138 -5.48 -1.02 5.32
N SER A 139 -4.82 -2.16 5.10
CA SER A 139 -4.52 -2.65 3.75
C SER A 139 -5.80 -3.08 3.01
N GLY A 140 -6.80 -3.60 3.73
CA GLY A 140 -8.15 -3.86 3.24
C GLY A 140 -8.86 -2.58 2.81
N VAL A 141 -8.78 -1.50 3.60
CA VAL A 141 -9.30 -0.17 3.23
C VAL A 141 -8.75 0.26 1.88
N CYS A 142 -7.43 0.19 1.68
CA CYS A 142 -6.79 0.62 0.43
C CYS A 142 -7.30 -0.12 -0.82
N ARG A 143 -7.79 -1.35 -0.68
CA ARG A 143 -8.09 -2.24 -1.81
C ARG A 143 -9.58 -2.50 -2.02
N LEU A 144 -10.36 -2.51 -0.94
CA LEU A 144 -11.74 -2.97 -0.95
C LEU A 144 -12.75 -1.84 -0.83
N VAL A 145 -12.38 -0.72 -0.20
CA VAL A 145 -13.28 0.43 0.00
C VAL A 145 -13.52 1.12 -1.34
N THR A 146 -14.76 1.46 -1.60
CA THR A 146 -15.25 2.27 -2.72
C THR A 146 -15.72 3.62 -2.21
N GLU A 147 -16.02 4.56 -3.09
CA GLU A 147 -16.41 5.93 -2.75
C GLU A 147 -17.57 5.98 -1.75
N ASP A 148 -18.63 5.21 -2.01
CA ASP A 148 -19.83 5.10 -1.14
C ASP A 148 -19.54 4.56 0.27
N MET A 149 -18.42 3.87 0.46
CA MET A 149 -17.98 3.31 1.76
C MET A 149 -17.06 4.27 2.55
N VAL A 150 -16.52 5.32 1.92
CA VAL A 150 -15.57 6.24 2.57
C VAL A 150 -16.11 6.80 3.88
N PRO A 151 -17.37 7.32 3.96
CA PRO A 151 -17.91 7.88 5.21
C PRO A 151 -17.91 6.89 6.37
N ALA A 152 -18.06 5.60 6.09
CA ALA A 152 -18.10 4.57 7.12
C ALA A 152 -16.73 4.30 7.76
N VAL A 153 -15.62 4.48 7.03
CA VAL A 153 -14.28 4.06 7.50
C VAL A 153 -13.34 5.21 7.84
N ILE A 154 -13.55 6.41 7.27
CA ILE A 154 -12.61 7.53 7.39
C ILE A 154 -12.36 7.94 8.85
N GLY A 155 -13.39 7.97 9.68
CA GLY A 155 -13.26 8.33 11.09
C GLY A 155 -12.33 7.40 11.87
N ASP A 156 -12.35 6.10 11.59
CA ASP A 156 -11.46 5.14 12.24
C ASP A 156 -10.04 5.22 11.67
N VAL A 157 -9.87 5.44 10.36
CA VAL A 157 -8.55 5.68 9.74
C VAL A 157 -7.87 6.93 10.34
N ILE A 158 -8.62 8.04 10.49
CA ILE A 158 -8.11 9.28 11.08
C ILE A 158 -7.67 9.09 12.55
N LYS A 159 -8.36 8.28 13.34
CA LYS A 159 -7.92 7.96 14.72
C LYS A 159 -6.58 7.24 14.73
N LEU A 160 -6.36 6.33 13.78
CA LEU A 160 -5.15 5.54 13.67
C LEU A 160 -3.91 6.34 13.21
N LEU A 161 -4.07 7.59 12.74
CA LEU A 161 -2.93 8.49 12.50
C LEU A 161 -2.17 8.84 13.78
N ASN A 162 -2.80 8.74 14.95
CA ASN A 162 -2.18 9.00 16.26
C ASN A 162 -1.88 7.69 17.04
N HIS A 163 -1.82 6.55 16.38
CA HIS A 163 -1.55 5.27 17.02
C HIS A 163 -0.11 5.19 17.53
N ASP A 164 0.14 4.51 18.67
CA ASP A 164 1.47 4.41 19.28
C ASP A 164 2.51 3.73 18.35
N MET A 165 2.08 2.74 17.59
CA MET A 165 2.93 1.94 16.71
C MET A 165 3.10 2.57 15.33
N ASP A 166 4.35 2.83 14.93
CA ASP A 166 4.71 3.45 13.64
C ASP A 166 4.14 2.70 12.41
N PRO A 167 4.15 1.35 12.33
CA PRO A 167 3.59 0.64 11.19
C PRO A 167 2.08 0.88 11.00
N VAL A 168 1.35 1.08 12.11
CA VAL A 168 -0.10 1.41 12.06
C VAL A 168 -0.29 2.81 11.52
N ARG A 169 0.44 3.81 12.06
CA ARG A 169 0.37 5.20 11.57
C ARG A 169 0.71 5.29 10.08
N LYS A 170 1.80 4.63 9.65
CA LYS A 170 2.19 4.57 8.23
C LYS A 170 1.07 4.00 7.35
N LYS A 171 0.46 2.90 7.76
CA LYS A 171 -0.64 2.30 7.01
C LYS A 171 -1.91 3.14 7.04
N ALA A 172 -2.18 3.84 8.15
CA ALA A 172 -3.30 4.78 8.25
C ALA A 172 -3.15 5.93 7.25
N VAL A 173 -1.94 6.49 7.12
CA VAL A 173 -1.65 7.52 6.09
C VAL A 173 -1.87 6.97 4.68
N SER A 174 -1.38 5.76 4.39
CA SER A 174 -1.59 5.14 3.07
C SER A 174 -3.07 4.88 2.78
N ALA A 175 -3.84 4.48 3.81
CA ALA A 175 -5.28 4.30 3.69
C ALA A 175 -5.99 5.65 3.47
N LEU A 176 -5.62 6.69 4.21
CA LEU A 176 -6.16 8.03 4.04
C LEU A 176 -5.87 8.59 2.64
N HIS A 177 -4.66 8.36 2.11
CA HIS A 177 -4.31 8.73 0.74
C HIS A 177 -5.24 8.04 -0.28
N ARG A 178 -5.53 6.76 -0.07
CA ARG A 178 -6.48 6.05 -0.93
C ARG A 178 -7.91 6.61 -0.80
N LEU A 179 -8.36 6.94 0.41
CA LEU A 179 -9.67 7.55 0.62
C LEU A 179 -9.77 8.91 -0.07
N TYR A 180 -8.71 9.73 -0.02
CA TYR A 180 -8.63 10.99 -0.77
C TYR A 180 -8.78 10.81 -2.29
N GLN A 181 -8.20 9.76 -2.85
CA GLN A 181 -8.34 9.44 -4.28
C GLN A 181 -9.77 9.01 -4.65
N LEU A 182 -10.54 8.50 -3.70
CA LEU A 182 -11.93 8.09 -3.89
C LEU A 182 -12.91 9.23 -3.66
N ASP A 183 -12.69 10.00 -2.60
CA ASP A 183 -13.56 11.09 -2.17
C ASP A 183 -12.70 12.20 -1.52
N LYS A 184 -12.46 13.27 -2.28
CA LYS A 184 -11.62 14.39 -1.85
C LYS A 184 -12.28 15.18 -0.72
N ASP A 185 -13.57 15.36 -0.80
CA ASP A 185 -14.32 16.23 0.11
C ASP A 185 -14.34 15.67 1.53
N SER A 186 -14.52 14.37 1.68
CA SER A 186 -14.46 13.69 2.99
C SER A 186 -13.11 13.85 3.70
N VAL A 187 -12.01 14.08 2.97
CA VAL A 187 -10.67 14.25 3.56
C VAL A 187 -10.36 15.70 3.89
N ALA A 188 -11.03 16.67 3.23
CA ALA A 188 -10.77 18.10 3.39
C ALA A 188 -10.91 18.58 4.87
N ASP A 189 -11.86 18.05 5.60
CA ASP A 189 -12.09 18.38 7.02
C ASP A 189 -10.94 17.95 7.96
N HIS A 190 -9.94 17.24 7.42
CA HIS A 190 -8.87 16.63 8.21
C HIS A 190 -7.46 17.16 7.90
N TYR A 191 -7.32 18.22 7.13
CA TYR A 191 -6.02 18.79 6.71
C TYR A 191 -5.09 19.11 7.88
N ASP A 192 -5.60 19.63 9.00
CA ASP A 192 -4.79 19.90 10.19
C ASP A 192 -4.13 18.64 10.76
N LYS A 193 -4.82 17.51 10.70
CA LYS A 193 -4.26 16.22 11.16
C LYS A 193 -3.21 15.70 10.18
N ILE A 194 -3.44 15.88 8.87
CA ILE A 194 -2.50 15.50 7.82
C ILE A 194 -1.21 16.31 7.92
N ARG A 195 -1.31 17.62 8.19
CA ARG A 195 -0.15 18.49 8.41
C ARG A 195 0.76 18.02 9.54
N ARG A 196 0.17 17.50 10.63
CA ARG A 196 0.94 16.99 11.76
C ARG A 196 1.73 15.72 11.43
N VAL A 197 1.25 14.90 10.52
CA VAL A 197 1.90 13.63 10.14
C VAL A 197 3.21 13.85 9.40
N ILE A 198 3.41 15.01 8.73
CA ILE A 198 4.70 15.33 8.10
C ILE A 198 5.83 15.50 9.13
N CYS A 199 5.49 15.80 10.37
CA CYS A 199 6.42 15.94 11.48
C CYS A 199 6.47 14.67 12.37
N ASP A 200 6.04 13.52 11.85
CA ASP A 200 6.13 12.27 12.61
C ASP A 200 7.59 11.92 12.89
N LYS A 201 7.80 11.36 14.09
CA LYS A 201 9.13 10.91 14.54
C LYS A 201 9.73 9.79 13.69
N ASP A 202 8.88 9.01 13.00
CA ASP A 202 9.30 7.92 12.13
C ASP A 202 9.36 8.37 10.66
N PRO A 203 10.55 8.31 10.02
CA PRO A 203 10.73 8.73 8.62
C PRO A 203 9.89 7.95 7.61
N ALA A 204 9.49 6.71 7.93
CA ALA A 204 8.63 5.93 7.03
C ALA A 204 7.16 6.41 7.06
N VAL A 205 6.70 6.93 8.21
CA VAL A 205 5.38 7.59 8.33
C VAL A 205 5.39 8.91 7.57
N MET A 206 6.43 9.72 7.77
CA MET A 206 6.66 10.96 7.04
C MET A 206 6.67 10.72 5.52
N GLY A 207 7.40 9.70 5.05
CA GLY A 207 7.46 9.34 3.63
C GLY A 207 6.10 8.97 3.04
N ALA A 208 5.24 8.31 3.80
CA ALA A 208 3.87 8.02 3.37
C ALA A 208 3.02 9.32 3.30
N ALA A 209 3.21 10.25 4.23
CA ALA A 209 2.51 11.53 4.26
C ALA A 209 2.87 12.42 3.05
N LEU A 210 4.13 12.41 2.62
CA LEU A 210 4.57 13.19 1.46
C LEU A 210 3.79 12.86 0.18
N GLY A 211 3.46 11.57 -0.03
CA GLY A 211 2.65 11.16 -1.19
C GLY A 211 1.24 11.75 -1.15
N LEU A 212 0.59 11.72 0.00
CA LEU A 212 -0.72 12.33 0.20
C LEU A 212 -0.67 13.85 0.04
N ILE A 213 0.28 14.51 0.70
CA ILE A 213 0.41 15.98 0.65
C ILE A 213 0.75 16.45 -0.77
N LEU A 214 1.53 15.68 -1.54
CA LEU A 214 1.83 16.00 -2.92
C LEU A 214 0.56 16.05 -3.79
N ASP A 215 -0.36 15.10 -3.62
CA ASP A 215 -1.61 15.10 -4.37
C ASP A 215 -2.55 16.22 -3.89
N LEU A 216 -2.63 16.46 -2.58
CA LEU A 216 -3.36 17.61 -2.01
C LEU A 216 -2.81 18.96 -2.50
N ALA A 217 -1.49 19.11 -2.56
CA ALA A 217 -0.84 20.33 -3.05
C ALA A 217 -1.02 20.56 -4.55
N LYS A 218 -1.21 19.54 -5.35
CA LYS A 218 -1.57 19.67 -6.77
C LYS A 218 -2.99 20.20 -6.95
N ASP A 219 -3.90 19.87 -6.03
CA ASP A 219 -5.27 20.37 -6.08
C ASP A 219 -5.37 21.82 -5.56
N ASP A 220 -4.70 22.14 -4.46
CA ASP A 220 -4.61 23.51 -3.91
C ASP A 220 -3.23 23.77 -3.29
N VAL A 221 -2.38 24.42 -4.06
CA VAL A 221 -1.01 24.78 -3.64
C VAL A 221 -1.02 25.75 -2.44
N SER A 222 -2.00 26.66 -2.39
CA SER A 222 -2.01 27.77 -1.44
C SER A 222 -2.08 27.29 0.01
N LEU A 223 -2.76 26.17 0.24
CA LEU A 223 -2.94 25.59 1.57
C LEU A 223 -1.67 24.96 2.15
N TRP A 224 -0.62 24.75 1.34
CA TRP A 224 0.56 23.96 1.74
C TRP A 224 1.88 24.73 1.65
N LYS A 225 1.88 25.97 1.14
CA LYS A 225 3.10 26.79 0.97
C LYS A 225 3.86 27.05 2.27
N ASP A 226 3.15 27.20 3.37
CA ASP A 226 3.71 27.42 4.70
C ASP A 226 4.54 26.22 5.21
N LEU A 227 4.43 25.05 4.56
CA LEU A 227 5.28 23.89 4.87
C LEU A 227 6.69 23.98 4.26
N VAL A 228 6.93 24.86 3.30
CA VAL A 228 8.22 24.94 2.58
C VAL A 228 9.43 25.03 3.53
N PRO A 229 9.47 25.91 4.54
CA PRO A 229 10.62 25.98 5.44
C PRO A 229 10.85 24.67 6.21
N SER A 230 9.78 23.98 6.60
CA SER A 230 9.85 22.71 7.29
C SER A 230 10.39 21.59 6.37
N LEU A 231 9.90 21.53 5.12
CA LEU A 231 10.33 20.54 4.13
C LEU A 231 11.81 20.74 3.75
N VAL A 232 12.26 21.98 3.57
CA VAL A 232 13.66 22.34 3.33
C VAL A 232 14.53 21.92 4.52
N SER A 233 14.09 22.18 5.74
CA SER A 233 14.81 21.75 6.96
C SER A 233 14.92 20.23 7.06
N ILE A 234 13.84 19.49 6.74
CA ILE A 234 13.85 18.02 6.73
C ILE A 234 14.83 17.51 5.66
N LEU A 235 14.79 18.07 4.44
CA LEU A 235 15.70 17.68 3.37
C LEU A 235 17.16 17.92 3.76
N LYS A 236 17.46 19.07 4.37
CA LYS A 236 18.79 19.41 4.90
C LYS A 236 19.25 18.39 5.95
N GLN A 237 18.39 18.01 6.90
CA GLN A 237 18.71 17.00 7.90
C GLN A 237 18.99 15.63 7.29
N ILE A 238 18.25 15.24 6.25
CA ILE A 238 18.48 13.98 5.55
C ILE A 238 19.87 13.96 4.90
N ILE A 239 20.21 14.96 4.10
CA ILE A 239 21.51 15.02 3.40
C ILE A 239 22.70 15.19 4.35
N GLU A 240 22.46 15.68 5.56
CA GLU A 240 23.46 15.74 6.64
C GLU A 240 23.57 14.44 7.45
N HIS A 241 22.94 13.33 6.98
CA HIS A 241 22.95 12.02 7.63
C HIS A 241 22.44 12.02 9.09
N ARG A 242 21.41 12.83 9.39
CA ARG A 242 20.81 12.86 10.73
C ARG A 242 19.75 11.78 10.97
N LEU A 243 19.39 11.02 9.94
CA LEU A 243 18.50 9.86 10.07
C LEU A 243 19.29 8.59 10.42
N SER A 244 18.58 7.56 10.92
CA SER A 244 19.17 6.23 11.11
C SER A 244 19.69 5.67 9.79
N LYS A 245 20.84 4.98 9.84
CA LYS A 245 21.42 4.28 8.69
C LYS A 245 20.51 3.19 8.09
N ASP A 246 19.49 2.76 8.80
CA ASP A 246 18.50 1.80 8.30
C ASP A 246 17.71 2.37 7.11
N PHE A 247 17.70 3.69 6.95
CA PHE A 247 17.10 4.37 5.80
C PHE A 247 18.07 4.60 4.65
N ASP A 248 19.37 4.30 4.82
CA ASP A 248 20.36 4.45 3.77
C ASP A 248 20.20 3.35 2.71
N TYR A 249 20.37 3.73 1.45
CA TYR A 249 20.48 2.80 0.34
C TYR A 249 21.75 3.11 -0.47
N HIS A 250 22.67 2.15 -0.55
CA HIS A 250 24.01 2.35 -1.14
C HIS A 250 24.75 3.59 -0.62
N ARG A 251 24.69 3.82 0.69
CA ARG A 251 25.31 4.97 1.41
C ARG A 251 24.67 6.33 1.11
N ILE A 252 23.55 6.36 0.39
CA ILE A 252 22.75 7.57 0.18
C ILE A 252 21.64 7.59 1.21
N PRO A 253 21.50 8.65 2.03
CA PRO A 253 20.49 8.71 3.09
C PRO A 253 19.07 8.86 2.51
N ALA A 254 18.18 7.96 2.87
CA ALA A 254 16.76 7.97 2.56
C ALA A 254 16.40 8.50 1.14
N PRO A 255 16.90 7.88 0.05
CA PRO A 255 16.81 8.45 -1.30
C PRO A 255 15.36 8.64 -1.76
N TRP A 256 14.45 7.74 -1.42
CA TRP A 256 13.02 7.87 -1.79
C TRP A 256 12.35 9.04 -1.07
N LEU A 257 12.75 9.31 0.18
CA LEU A 257 12.27 10.45 0.94
C LEU A 257 12.76 11.76 0.32
N GLN A 258 14.05 11.83 -0.07
CA GLN A 258 14.60 12.96 -0.80
C GLN A 258 13.84 13.24 -2.09
N MET A 259 13.61 12.23 -2.93
CA MET A 259 12.87 12.39 -4.19
C MET A 259 11.44 12.90 -3.96
N ASN A 260 10.73 12.38 -2.95
CA ASN A 260 9.37 12.85 -2.67
C ASN A 260 9.35 14.28 -2.13
N LEU A 261 10.32 14.66 -1.30
CA LEU A 261 10.49 16.05 -0.85
C LEU A 261 10.75 16.99 -2.03
N LEU A 262 11.68 16.63 -2.93
CA LEU A 262 11.98 17.41 -4.12
C LEU A 262 10.75 17.61 -5.01
N ARG A 263 9.96 16.57 -5.26
CA ARG A 263 8.72 16.66 -6.02
C ARG A 263 7.71 17.61 -5.39
N LEU A 264 7.56 17.54 -4.07
CA LEU A 264 6.65 18.43 -3.35
C LEU A 264 7.14 19.88 -3.40
N LEU A 265 8.43 20.11 -3.19
CA LEU A 265 9.05 21.45 -3.30
C LEU A 265 8.89 22.03 -4.71
N ALA A 266 9.02 21.21 -5.77
CA ALA A 266 8.77 21.63 -7.15
C ALA A 266 7.35 22.16 -7.36
N VAL A 267 6.36 21.53 -6.74
CA VAL A 267 4.94 21.97 -6.82
C VAL A 267 4.74 23.26 -6.04
N LEU A 268 5.26 23.33 -4.82
CA LEU A 268 5.06 24.47 -3.91
C LEU A 268 5.81 25.74 -4.34
N GLY A 269 6.99 25.60 -4.96
CA GLY A 269 7.81 26.71 -5.42
C GLY A 269 7.45 27.26 -6.80
N ARG A 270 6.51 26.61 -7.51
CA ARG A 270 6.17 27.01 -8.87
C ARG A 270 5.62 28.43 -8.92
N GLY A 271 6.35 29.32 -9.64
CA GLY A 271 5.95 30.73 -9.83
C GLY A 271 5.95 31.57 -8.56
N ASP A 272 6.52 31.08 -7.46
CA ASP A 272 6.59 31.77 -6.16
C ASP A 272 8.05 32.04 -5.79
N GLN A 273 8.46 33.30 -5.87
CA GLN A 273 9.82 33.72 -5.57
C GLN A 273 10.18 33.47 -4.11
N THR A 274 9.31 33.87 -3.18
CA THR A 274 9.58 33.75 -1.74
C THR A 274 9.79 32.30 -1.31
N CYS A 275 8.91 31.40 -1.76
CA CYS A 275 9.06 29.97 -1.50
C CYS A 275 10.34 29.41 -2.12
N SER A 276 10.70 29.86 -3.32
CA SER A 276 11.86 29.35 -4.08
C SER A 276 13.18 29.78 -3.49
N GLU A 277 13.27 31.00 -2.93
CA GLU A 277 14.48 31.52 -2.28
C GLU A 277 14.95 30.61 -1.12
N ASP A 278 14.02 30.05 -0.35
CA ASP A 278 14.30 29.10 0.73
C ASP A 278 14.90 27.77 0.21
N MET A 279 14.71 27.44 -1.07
CA MET A 279 15.09 26.15 -1.64
C MET A 279 16.47 26.14 -2.29
N TYR A 280 16.98 27.27 -2.80
CA TYR A 280 18.17 27.28 -3.66
C TYR A 280 19.40 26.64 -3.02
N GLU A 281 19.70 26.99 -1.77
CA GLU A 281 20.86 26.46 -1.05
C GLU A 281 20.78 24.93 -0.90
N VAL A 282 19.62 24.42 -0.44
CA VAL A 282 19.47 22.99 -0.20
C VAL A 282 19.49 22.18 -1.51
N LEU A 283 18.91 22.71 -2.59
CA LEU A 283 18.93 22.05 -3.91
C LEU A 283 20.35 21.92 -4.45
N ALA A 284 21.19 22.96 -4.33
CA ALA A 284 22.58 22.90 -4.71
C ALA A 284 23.36 21.85 -3.91
N GLU A 285 23.12 21.78 -2.61
CA GLU A 285 23.77 20.80 -1.74
C GLU A 285 23.30 19.36 -2.01
N VAL A 286 22.00 19.15 -2.28
CA VAL A 286 21.45 17.85 -2.69
C VAL A 286 22.13 17.35 -3.96
N MET A 287 22.22 18.17 -5.01
CA MET A 287 22.87 17.79 -6.27
C MET A 287 24.31 17.39 -6.07
N LYS A 288 25.07 18.18 -5.29
CA LYS A 288 26.47 17.91 -4.99
C LYS A 288 26.68 16.60 -4.23
N ARG A 289 25.84 16.30 -3.23
CA ARG A 289 25.96 15.10 -2.39
C ARG A 289 25.42 13.84 -3.06
N ALA A 290 24.45 13.98 -3.94
CA ALA A 290 23.84 12.85 -4.66
C ALA A 290 24.66 12.39 -5.87
N ASP A 291 25.61 13.20 -6.37
CA ASP A 291 26.49 12.84 -7.50
C ASP A 291 27.58 11.86 -7.04
N THR A 292 27.20 10.62 -6.84
CA THR A 292 28.05 9.54 -6.31
C THR A 292 28.42 8.48 -7.36
N GLY A 293 28.01 8.65 -8.61
CA GLY A 293 28.25 7.68 -9.69
C GLY A 293 27.33 6.45 -9.64
N ILE A 294 26.30 6.43 -8.77
CA ILE A 294 25.37 5.31 -8.63
C ILE A 294 23.97 5.72 -9.14
N ASN A 295 23.22 4.76 -9.70
CA ASN A 295 21.90 5.02 -10.30
C ASN A 295 20.91 5.73 -9.37
N VAL A 296 20.90 5.40 -8.08
CA VAL A 296 20.01 6.05 -7.11
C VAL A 296 20.41 7.50 -6.85
N GLY A 297 21.72 7.81 -6.87
CA GLY A 297 22.21 9.18 -6.81
C GLY A 297 21.78 9.98 -8.04
N TYR A 298 21.95 9.42 -9.23
CA TYR A 298 21.46 10.04 -10.47
C TYR A 298 19.95 10.29 -10.47
N ALA A 299 19.14 9.41 -9.86
CA ALA A 299 17.71 9.63 -9.73
C ALA A 299 17.40 10.86 -8.86
N ILE A 300 18.15 11.08 -7.78
CA ILE A 300 18.01 12.28 -6.93
C ILE A 300 18.46 13.52 -7.69
N VAL A 301 19.59 13.47 -8.39
CA VAL A 301 20.08 14.59 -9.21
C VAL A 301 19.05 14.95 -10.28
N TYR A 302 18.49 13.95 -10.97
CA TYR A 302 17.43 14.16 -11.96
C TYR A 302 16.23 14.89 -11.34
N GLU A 303 15.76 14.43 -10.19
CA GLU A 303 14.61 15.04 -9.52
C GLU A 303 14.92 16.45 -9.00
N ALA A 304 16.16 16.69 -8.53
CA ALA A 304 16.60 18.02 -8.13
C ALA A 304 16.66 18.99 -9.32
N VAL A 305 17.18 18.56 -10.47
CA VAL A 305 17.19 19.35 -11.72
C VAL A 305 15.73 19.66 -12.15
N ASN A 306 14.86 18.65 -12.11
CA ASN A 306 13.45 18.85 -12.40
C ASN A 306 12.80 19.89 -11.46
N THR A 307 13.14 19.85 -10.17
CA THR A 307 12.68 20.83 -9.18
C THR A 307 13.18 22.23 -9.53
N VAL A 308 14.47 22.40 -9.82
CA VAL A 308 15.07 23.70 -10.19
C VAL A 308 14.40 24.30 -11.42
N THR A 309 14.04 23.47 -12.40
CA THR A 309 13.36 23.94 -13.63
C THR A 309 11.89 24.34 -13.41
N CYS A 310 11.28 23.87 -12.31
CA CYS A 310 9.87 24.17 -11.98
C CYS A 310 9.69 25.39 -11.10
N ILE A 311 10.63 25.66 -10.19
CA ILE A 311 10.57 26.77 -9.23
C ILE A 311 10.94 28.12 -9.88
N TYR A 312 10.75 29.21 -9.14
CA TYR A 312 11.15 30.54 -9.63
C TYR A 312 12.66 30.59 -9.84
N PRO A 313 13.16 31.15 -10.97
CA PRO A 313 14.58 31.17 -11.27
C PRO A 313 15.36 32.08 -10.31
N ASN A 314 16.55 31.65 -9.90
CA ASN A 314 17.50 32.49 -9.19
C ASN A 314 18.24 33.35 -10.22
N THR A 315 17.94 34.64 -10.28
CA THR A 315 18.54 35.60 -11.23
C THR A 315 19.73 36.31 -10.62
#